data_fa213bcd90d19f955f0f301490eaa953
#
_entry.id   fa213bcd90d19f955f0f301490eaa953
#
_cell.length_a   1.000
_cell.length_b   1.000
_cell.length_c   1.000
_cell.angle_alpha   90.00
_cell.angle_beta   90.00
_cell.angle_gamma   90.00
#
_symmetry.space_group_name_H-M   'P 1'
#
loop_
_entity.id
_entity.type
_entity.pdbx_description
1 polymer ?
#
loop_
_entity_poly.entity_id
_entity_poly.type
_entity_poly.pdbx_seq_one_letter_code
_entity_poly.pdbx_strand_id
1 'polypeptide(L)'
;MNRDEIVTELFRMRDKDYALLQAKIIPTVTAGRIIGVRTPALRTFAKRLYKEGDTDGFLSCLPHQYFDEDQLHAFVISLEKDFDSCMAKVDAFLPYIDNWATCDQLSPKAFKKEPGKLLPYIRAWIRSGQTYAVRFSIGMLMQHFWGRGLIQSMRIWSQRSSQMNIIST
;
A
#
# COMPACT_ATOMS: atom_id res chain seq x y z
N MET A 1 12.17 16.18 -6.53
CA MET A 1 13.22 15.21 -7.01
C MET A 1 12.62 14.35 -8.12
N ASN A 2 13.33 14.17 -9.23
CA ASN A 2 12.92 13.21 -10.26
C ASN A 2 13.24 11.77 -9.82
N ARG A 3 12.73 10.76 -10.59
CA ARG A 3 12.92 9.33 -10.25
C ARG A 3 14.40 8.92 -10.16
N ASP A 4 15.23 9.38 -11.09
CA ASP A 4 16.65 8.98 -11.14
C ASP A 4 17.44 9.53 -9.95
N GLU A 5 17.10 10.74 -9.49
CA GLU A 5 17.64 11.32 -8.26
C GLU A 5 17.22 10.51 -7.03
N ILE A 6 15.96 10.06 -6.99
CA ILE A 6 15.43 9.21 -5.91
C ILE A 6 16.17 7.87 -5.87
N VAL A 7 16.32 7.21 -7.02
CA VAL A 7 17.06 5.94 -7.13
C VAL A 7 18.51 6.11 -6.71
N THR A 8 19.16 7.20 -7.15
CA THR A 8 20.53 7.52 -6.73
C THR A 8 20.64 7.65 -5.22
N GLU A 9 19.68 8.32 -4.59
CA GLU A 9 19.66 8.49 -3.13
C GLU A 9 19.40 7.16 -2.40
N LEU A 10 18.54 6.28 -2.93
CA LEU A 10 18.33 4.94 -2.41
C LEU A 10 19.64 4.13 -2.44
N PHE A 11 20.39 4.19 -3.53
CA PHE A 11 21.70 3.52 -3.62
C PHE A 11 22.75 4.08 -2.65
N ARG A 12 22.70 5.37 -2.32
CA ARG A 12 23.59 5.98 -1.29
C ARG A 12 23.30 5.42 0.11
N MET A 13 22.04 5.05 0.37
CA MET A 13 21.59 4.49 1.65
C MET A 13 21.70 2.97 1.71
N ARG A 14 22.28 2.32 0.69
CA ARG A 14 22.39 0.86 0.57
C ARG A 14 23.13 0.22 1.71
N ASP A 15 22.55 -0.86 2.25
CA ASP A 15 23.19 -1.81 3.17
C ASP A 15 23.16 -3.20 2.52
N LYS A 16 24.34 -3.70 2.14
CA LYS A 16 24.46 -4.98 1.41
C LYS A 16 24.04 -6.19 2.25
N ASP A 17 24.34 -6.19 3.54
CA ASP A 17 23.98 -7.30 4.44
C ASP A 17 22.47 -7.32 4.66
N TYR A 18 21.85 -6.14 4.77
CA TYR A 18 20.39 -6.03 4.84
C TYR A 18 19.71 -6.45 3.54
N ALA A 19 20.29 -6.15 2.39
CA ALA A 19 19.78 -6.63 1.09
C ALA A 19 19.78 -8.17 1.03
N LEU A 20 20.87 -8.81 1.47
CA LEU A 20 20.97 -10.27 1.52
C LEU A 20 19.95 -10.89 2.49
N LEU A 21 19.72 -10.26 3.63
CA LEU A 21 18.69 -10.69 4.57
C LEU A 21 17.28 -10.58 3.95
N GLN A 22 16.97 -9.44 3.33
CA GLN A 22 15.65 -9.22 2.67
C GLN A 22 15.42 -10.24 1.55
N ALA A 23 16.41 -10.54 0.72
CA ALA A 23 16.31 -11.54 -0.35
C ALA A 23 15.94 -12.94 0.18
N LYS A 24 16.37 -13.29 1.41
CA LYS A 24 16.01 -14.57 2.05
C LYS A 24 14.56 -14.59 2.56
N ILE A 25 14.07 -13.46 3.09
CA ILE A 25 12.75 -13.42 3.75
C ILE A 25 11.62 -12.98 2.82
N ILE A 26 11.95 -12.43 1.64
CA ILE A 26 10.98 -11.99 0.63
C ILE A 26 11.25 -12.74 -0.69
N PRO A 27 10.97 -14.05 -0.75
CA PRO A 27 11.35 -14.89 -1.90
C PRO A 27 10.61 -14.55 -3.19
N THR A 28 9.52 -13.77 -3.13
CA THR A 28 8.77 -13.31 -4.31
C THR A 28 9.49 -12.18 -5.05
N VAL A 29 10.48 -11.52 -4.42
CA VAL A 29 11.29 -10.45 -5.03
C VAL A 29 12.66 -10.99 -5.39
N THR A 30 13.07 -10.84 -6.65
CA THR A 30 14.41 -11.25 -7.06
C THR A 30 15.49 -10.41 -6.38
N ALA A 31 16.60 -11.05 -5.99
CA ALA A 31 17.66 -10.37 -5.23
C ALA A 31 18.23 -9.13 -5.96
N GLY A 32 18.26 -9.14 -7.30
CA GLY A 32 18.72 -8.00 -8.10
C GLY A 32 17.81 -6.75 -8.02
N ARG A 33 16.56 -6.91 -7.59
CA ARG A 33 15.65 -5.79 -7.35
C ARG A 33 15.80 -5.16 -5.96
N ILE A 34 16.55 -5.76 -5.04
CA ILE A 34 16.68 -5.30 -3.66
C ILE A 34 17.97 -4.47 -3.51
N ILE A 35 17.80 -3.16 -3.31
CA ILE A 35 18.91 -2.25 -2.99
C ILE A 35 19.38 -2.49 -1.56
N GLY A 36 18.44 -2.65 -0.63
CA GLY A 36 18.70 -2.94 0.77
C GLY A 36 18.75 -1.68 1.64
N VAL A 37 17.84 -0.76 1.44
CA VAL A 37 17.72 0.41 2.31
C VAL A 37 16.96 0.04 3.58
N ARG A 38 17.51 0.36 4.75
CA ARG A 38 16.84 0.07 6.02
C ARG A 38 15.54 0.85 6.18
N THR A 39 14.50 0.19 6.65
CA THR A 39 13.15 0.75 6.83
C THR A 39 13.12 2.11 7.53
N PRO A 40 13.88 2.36 8.62
CA PRO A 40 13.88 3.70 9.25
C PRO A 40 14.40 4.80 8.31
N ALA A 41 15.42 4.51 7.49
CA ALA A 41 15.96 5.45 6.51
C ALA A 41 14.94 5.74 5.41
N LEU A 42 14.26 4.70 4.87
CA LEU A 42 13.17 4.86 3.88
C LEU A 42 12.03 5.71 4.43
N ARG A 43 11.61 5.49 5.68
CA ARG A 43 10.54 6.28 6.31
C ARG A 43 10.96 7.75 6.49
N THR A 44 12.20 8.01 6.81
CA THR A 44 12.73 9.38 6.93
C THR A 44 12.76 10.04 5.56
N PHE A 45 13.21 9.33 4.55
CA PHE A 45 13.24 9.81 3.17
C PHE A 45 11.83 10.08 2.62
N ALA A 46 10.87 9.19 2.84
CA ALA A 46 9.47 9.39 2.46
C ALA A 46 8.88 10.68 3.07
N LYS A 47 9.16 10.94 4.36
CA LYS A 47 8.71 12.18 5.03
C LYS A 47 9.32 13.44 4.41
N ARG A 48 10.60 13.36 4.02
CA ARG A 48 11.29 14.47 3.35
C ARG A 48 10.63 14.75 1.99
N LEU A 49 10.49 13.73 1.14
CA LEU A 49 9.85 13.85 -0.17
C LEU A 49 8.43 14.39 -0.08
N TYR A 50 7.64 13.86 0.84
CA TYR A 50 6.26 14.31 1.04
C TYR A 50 6.19 15.78 1.48
N LYS A 51 7.13 16.24 2.31
CA LYS A 51 7.22 17.63 2.75
C LYS A 51 7.64 18.59 1.64
N GLU A 52 8.52 18.15 0.74
CA GLU A 52 8.97 18.90 -0.43
C GLU A 52 7.85 19.09 -1.47
N GLY A 53 6.81 18.23 -1.44
CA GLY A 53 5.57 18.41 -2.20
C GLY A 53 5.61 17.93 -3.65
N ASP A 54 6.75 17.51 -4.19
CA ASP A 54 6.89 17.01 -5.57
C ASP A 54 7.04 15.49 -5.58
N THR A 55 5.96 14.78 -5.28
CA THR A 55 5.94 13.31 -5.24
C THR A 55 5.22 12.67 -6.43
N ASP A 56 4.36 13.40 -7.13
CA ASP A 56 3.48 12.83 -8.15
C ASP A 56 4.25 12.29 -9.35
N GLY A 57 5.36 12.92 -9.73
CA GLY A 57 6.26 12.43 -10.76
C GLY A 57 6.85 11.05 -10.42
N PHE A 58 7.27 10.84 -9.18
CA PHE A 58 7.76 9.54 -8.70
C PHE A 58 6.63 8.51 -8.60
N LEU A 59 5.49 8.89 -8.02
CA LEU A 59 4.35 7.98 -7.83
C LEU A 59 3.71 7.52 -9.14
N SER A 60 3.83 8.30 -10.21
CA SER A 60 3.34 7.91 -11.54
C SER A 60 4.27 6.98 -12.32
N CYS A 61 5.53 6.83 -11.90
CA CYS A 61 6.54 5.98 -12.56
C CYS A 61 6.36 4.49 -12.22
N LEU A 62 5.20 3.91 -12.49
CA LEU A 62 4.90 2.49 -12.26
C LEU A 62 5.04 1.66 -13.55
N PRO A 63 5.49 0.40 -13.47
CA PRO A 63 6.04 -0.28 -12.30
C PRO A 63 7.43 0.24 -11.92
N HIS A 64 7.76 0.17 -10.62
CA HIS A 64 9.11 0.48 -10.17
C HIS A 64 10.09 -0.64 -10.49
N GLN A 65 11.37 -0.29 -10.65
CA GLN A 65 12.43 -1.25 -10.93
C GLN A 65 12.93 -1.96 -9.67
N TYR A 66 13.00 -1.23 -8.56
CA TYR A 66 13.56 -1.75 -7.31
C TYR A 66 12.49 -1.89 -6.23
N PHE A 67 12.64 -2.92 -5.41
CA PHE A 67 11.81 -3.18 -4.23
C PHE A 67 11.81 -1.99 -3.25
N ASP A 68 12.95 -1.33 -3.09
CA ASP A 68 13.09 -0.17 -2.20
C ASP A 68 12.33 1.05 -2.73
N GLU A 69 12.12 1.17 -4.07
CA GLU A 69 11.19 2.15 -4.65
C GLU A 69 9.74 1.83 -4.28
N ASP A 70 9.34 0.54 -4.36
CA ASP A 70 7.99 0.11 -3.96
C ASP A 70 7.72 0.38 -2.48
N GLN A 71 8.72 0.12 -1.61
CA GLN A 71 8.63 0.45 -0.18
C GLN A 71 8.51 1.96 0.05
N LEU A 72 9.33 2.77 -0.64
CA LEU A 72 9.27 4.23 -0.56
C LEU A 72 7.92 4.76 -1.01
N HIS A 73 7.38 4.23 -2.12
CA HIS A 73 6.06 4.56 -2.67
C HIS A 73 4.96 4.30 -1.62
N ALA A 74 4.95 3.11 -1.01
CA ALA A 74 4.00 2.77 0.05
C ALA A 74 4.08 3.74 1.24
N PHE A 75 5.29 4.15 1.64
CA PHE A 75 5.46 5.11 2.74
C PHE A 75 4.99 6.51 2.37
N VAL A 76 5.25 6.98 1.14
CA VAL A 76 4.81 8.30 0.67
C VAL A 76 3.27 8.37 0.65
N ILE A 77 2.59 7.39 0.03
CA ILE A 77 1.12 7.32 0.02
C ILE A 77 0.56 7.27 1.45
N SER A 78 1.22 6.53 2.35
CA SER A 78 0.78 6.41 3.75
C SER A 78 0.80 7.73 4.53
N LEU A 79 1.48 8.76 4.03
CA LEU A 79 1.52 10.10 4.60
C LEU A 79 0.41 11.02 4.07
N GLU A 80 -0.28 10.62 3.00
CA GLU A 80 -1.37 11.40 2.41
C GLU A 80 -2.48 11.67 3.45
N LYS A 81 -3.02 12.88 3.43
CA LYS A 81 -4.00 13.36 4.43
C LYS A 81 -5.41 13.41 3.90
N ASP A 82 -5.56 13.65 2.60
CA ASP A 82 -6.84 13.67 1.91
C ASP A 82 -7.25 12.25 1.53
N PHE A 83 -8.51 11.90 1.79
CA PHE A 83 -9.01 10.54 1.56
C PHE A 83 -9.06 10.20 0.07
N ASP A 84 -9.61 11.09 -0.74
CA ASP A 84 -9.86 10.81 -2.15
C ASP A 84 -8.56 10.77 -2.96
N SER A 85 -7.64 11.71 -2.69
CA SER A 85 -6.28 11.71 -3.24
C SER A 85 -5.52 10.44 -2.85
N CYS A 86 -5.60 10.06 -1.57
CA CYS A 86 -4.96 8.84 -1.07
C CYS A 86 -5.52 7.58 -1.74
N MET A 87 -6.84 7.52 -1.88
CA MET A 87 -7.53 6.40 -2.50
C MET A 87 -7.11 6.21 -3.96
N ALA A 88 -7.08 7.29 -4.74
CA ALA A 88 -6.63 7.24 -6.13
C ALA A 88 -5.19 6.71 -6.26
N LYS A 89 -4.30 7.15 -5.37
CA LYS A 89 -2.89 6.69 -5.33
C LYS A 89 -2.79 5.21 -4.92
N VAL A 90 -3.58 4.76 -3.95
CA VAL A 90 -3.64 3.35 -3.54
C VAL A 90 -4.16 2.46 -4.67
N ASP A 91 -5.27 2.84 -5.31
CA ASP A 91 -5.84 2.08 -6.44
C ASP A 91 -4.85 1.95 -7.60
N ALA A 92 -4.10 3.02 -7.90
CA ALA A 92 -3.08 3.00 -8.94
C ALA A 92 -1.88 2.10 -8.59
N PHE A 93 -1.53 1.99 -7.31
CA PHE A 93 -0.35 1.24 -6.86
C PHE A 93 -0.61 -0.24 -6.60
N LEU A 94 -1.79 -0.60 -6.05
CA LEU A 94 -2.12 -1.98 -5.66
C LEU A 94 -1.84 -3.04 -6.73
N PRO A 95 -2.12 -2.82 -8.03
CA PRO A 95 -1.84 -3.81 -9.08
C PRO A 95 -0.36 -4.17 -9.25
N TYR A 96 0.55 -3.31 -8.77
CA TYR A 96 1.99 -3.48 -8.91
C TYR A 96 2.67 -4.07 -7.67
N ILE A 97 1.92 -4.27 -6.59
CA ILE A 97 2.44 -4.91 -5.37
C ILE A 97 2.59 -6.41 -5.61
N ASP A 98 3.82 -6.90 -5.57
CA ASP A 98 4.20 -8.29 -5.85
C ASP A 98 4.75 -9.03 -4.63
N ASN A 99 4.71 -8.39 -3.44
CA ASN A 99 5.28 -8.96 -2.23
C ASN A 99 4.53 -8.52 -0.96
N TRP A 100 4.59 -9.37 0.06
CA TRP A 100 3.94 -9.12 1.35
C TRP A 100 4.51 -7.91 2.11
N ALA A 101 5.82 -7.69 1.98
CA ALA A 101 6.49 -6.65 2.74
C ALA A 101 6.04 -5.25 2.31
N THR A 102 5.89 -5.00 1.00
CA THR A 102 5.33 -3.74 0.48
C THR A 102 3.85 -3.60 0.85
N CYS A 103 3.07 -4.68 0.70
CA CYS A 103 1.66 -4.69 1.04
C CYS A 103 1.40 -4.31 2.51
N ASP A 104 2.14 -4.91 3.44
CA ASP A 104 1.95 -4.69 4.88
C ASP A 104 2.50 -3.33 5.35
N GLN A 105 3.44 -2.73 4.63
CA GLN A 105 3.96 -1.39 4.92
C GLN A 105 3.02 -0.27 4.42
N LEU A 106 2.14 -0.56 3.45
CA LEU A 106 1.15 0.39 2.96
C LEU A 106 0.04 0.55 4.03
N SER A 107 0.09 1.66 4.76
CA SER A 107 -0.85 1.95 5.86
C SER A 107 -1.31 3.41 5.83
N PRO A 108 -2.27 3.75 4.94
CA PRO A 108 -2.72 5.12 4.72
C PRO A 108 -3.41 5.72 5.94
N LYS A 109 -2.87 6.82 6.44
CA LYS A 109 -3.42 7.52 7.61
C LYS A 109 -4.77 8.19 7.31
N ALA A 110 -5.00 8.60 6.07
CA ALA A 110 -6.24 9.21 5.62
C ALA A 110 -7.46 8.32 5.88
N PHE A 111 -7.31 7.00 5.74
CA PHE A 111 -8.39 6.03 5.89
C PHE A 111 -8.93 5.94 7.32
N LYS A 112 -8.13 6.28 8.32
CA LYS A 112 -8.56 6.29 9.72
C LYS A 112 -9.66 7.31 10.02
N LYS A 113 -9.70 8.41 9.26
CA LYS A 113 -10.66 9.49 9.48
C LYS A 113 -12.05 9.14 8.96
N GLU A 114 -12.14 8.39 7.87
CA GLU A 114 -13.38 8.07 7.17
C GLU A 114 -13.48 6.57 6.83
N PRO A 115 -13.41 5.67 7.83
CA PRO A 115 -13.37 4.23 7.57
C PRO A 115 -14.62 3.72 6.83
N GLY A 116 -15.76 4.37 7.02
CA GLY A 116 -17.00 4.00 6.30
C GLY A 116 -16.89 4.15 4.78
N LYS A 117 -16.16 5.15 4.30
CA LYS A 117 -15.91 5.35 2.86
C LYS A 117 -15.01 4.24 2.26
N LEU A 118 -14.23 3.54 3.10
CA LEU A 118 -13.30 2.51 2.64
C LEU A 118 -14.00 1.19 2.26
N LEU A 119 -15.18 0.89 2.83
CA LEU A 119 -15.86 -0.40 2.62
C LEU A 119 -16.17 -0.75 1.16
N PRO A 120 -16.68 0.15 0.30
CA PRO A 120 -16.90 -0.14 -1.11
C PRO A 120 -15.61 -0.55 -1.83
N TYR A 121 -14.48 0.11 -1.55
CA TYR A 121 -13.17 -0.18 -2.14
C TYR A 121 -12.63 -1.53 -1.66
N ILE A 122 -12.70 -1.82 -0.36
CA ILE A 122 -12.34 -3.13 0.19
C ILE A 122 -13.09 -4.25 -0.53
N ARG A 123 -14.39 -4.09 -0.78
CA ARG A 123 -15.18 -5.07 -1.53
C ARG A 123 -14.70 -5.24 -2.97
N ALA A 124 -14.38 -4.15 -3.65
CA ALA A 124 -13.87 -4.18 -5.02
C ALA A 124 -12.51 -4.90 -5.07
N TRP A 125 -11.60 -4.58 -4.17
CA TRP A 125 -10.28 -5.22 -4.09
C TRP A 125 -10.35 -6.71 -3.77
N ILE A 126 -11.25 -7.13 -2.85
CA ILE A 126 -11.47 -8.57 -2.57
C ILE A 126 -12.00 -9.29 -3.82
N ARG A 127 -12.94 -8.67 -4.55
CA ARG A 127 -13.51 -9.26 -5.77
C ARG A 127 -12.53 -9.31 -6.94
N SER A 128 -11.51 -8.49 -6.94
CA SER A 128 -10.48 -8.49 -8.00
C SER A 128 -9.72 -9.81 -8.08
N GLY A 129 -9.65 -10.58 -6.98
CA GLY A 129 -8.88 -11.81 -6.89
C GLY A 129 -7.36 -11.62 -6.91
N GLN A 130 -6.87 -10.38 -6.99
CA GLN A 130 -5.45 -10.08 -6.94
C GLN A 130 -4.91 -10.32 -5.53
N THR A 131 -3.90 -11.16 -5.39
CA THR A 131 -3.39 -11.65 -4.10
C THR A 131 -3.11 -10.52 -3.10
N TYR A 132 -2.39 -9.48 -3.52
CA TYR A 132 -2.00 -8.41 -2.60
C TYR A 132 -3.09 -7.34 -2.41
N ALA A 133 -4.00 -7.17 -3.37
CA ALA A 133 -5.20 -6.35 -3.15
C ALA A 133 -6.13 -6.99 -2.11
N VAL A 134 -6.31 -8.32 -2.16
CA VAL A 134 -7.05 -9.09 -1.14
C VAL A 134 -6.35 -8.99 0.21
N ARG A 135 -5.02 -9.21 0.27
CA ARG A 135 -4.23 -9.09 1.50
C ARG A 135 -4.35 -7.70 2.12
N PHE A 136 -4.19 -6.65 1.32
CA PHE A 136 -4.36 -5.27 1.75
C PHE A 136 -5.75 -5.02 2.32
N SER A 137 -6.80 -5.51 1.64
CA SER A 137 -8.19 -5.39 2.10
C SER A 137 -8.40 -6.02 3.47
N ILE A 138 -7.86 -7.22 3.70
CA ILE A 138 -7.92 -7.89 5.01
C ILE A 138 -7.20 -7.05 6.07
N GLY A 139 -6.02 -6.52 5.75
CA GLY A 139 -5.28 -5.61 6.62
C GLY A 139 -6.09 -4.36 6.99
N MET A 140 -6.77 -3.75 6.03
CA MET A 140 -7.63 -2.58 6.25
C MET A 140 -8.85 -2.93 7.13
N LEU A 141 -9.47 -4.10 6.92
CA LEU A 141 -10.54 -4.58 7.80
C LEU A 141 -10.05 -4.76 9.24
N MET A 142 -8.90 -5.38 9.42
CA MET A 142 -8.30 -5.57 10.74
C MET A 142 -7.96 -4.23 11.41
N GLN A 143 -7.37 -3.30 10.65
CA GLN A 143 -6.88 -2.03 11.19
C GLN A 143 -8.02 -1.06 11.57
N HIS A 144 -9.11 -1.03 10.79
CA HIS A 144 -10.14 0.00 10.93
C HIS A 144 -11.47 -0.52 11.47
N PHE A 145 -11.72 -1.84 11.44
CA PHE A 145 -13.01 -2.43 11.79
C PHE A 145 -12.92 -3.54 12.84
N TRP A 146 -11.73 -3.81 13.42
CA TRP A 146 -11.55 -4.82 14.46
C TRP A 146 -12.41 -4.51 15.69
N GLY A 147 -13.05 -5.54 16.27
CA GLY A 147 -13.98 -5.42 17.41
C GLY A 147 -15.44 -5.15 16.98
N ARG A 148 -16.16 -4.31 17.73
CA ARG A 148 -17.61 -4.05 17.47
C ARG A 148 -17.87 -3.51 16.06
N GLY A 149 -16.96 -2.74 15.51
CA GLY A 149 -17.08 -2.20 14.15
C GLY A 149 -17.05 -3.28 13.06
N LEU A 150 -16.26 -4.33 13.22
CA LEU A 150 -16.20 -5.44 12.26
C LEU A 150 -17.52 -6.20 12.18
N ILE A 151 -18.09 -6.55 13.36
CA ILE A 151 -19.36 -7.29 13.45
C ILE A 151 -20.50 -6.46 12.85
N GLN A 152 -20.56 -5.16 13.14
CA GLN A 152 -21.59 -4.28 12.62
C GLN A 152 -21.46 -4.09 11.09
N SER A 153 -20.25 -3.94 10.59
CA SER A 153 -19.98 -3.83 9.14
C SER A 153 -20.30 -5.13 8.41
N MET A 154 -20.02 -6.29 8.98
CA MET A 154 -20.37 -7.60 8.41
C MET A 154 -21.89 -7.82 8.41
N ARG A 155 -22.62 -7.39 9.45
CA ARG A 155 -24.09 -7.44 9.49
C ARG A 155 -24.72 -6.59 8.39
N ILE A 156 -24.27 -5.35 8.24
CA ILE A 156 -24.73 -4.44 7.17
C ILE A 156 -24.44 -5.05 5.79
N TRP A 157 -23.30 -5.72 5.65
CA TRP A 157 -22.92 -6.39 4.41
C TRP A 157 -23.83 -7.60 4.09
N SER A 158 -24.14 -8.45 5.08
CA SER A 158 -24.99 -9.63 4.88
C SER A 158 -26.44 -9.23 4.55
N GLN A 159 -26.99 -8.20 5.21
CA GLN A 159 -28.33 -7.70 4.94
C GLN A 159 -28.48 -7.10 3.53
N ARG A 160 -27.49 -6.33 3.04
CA ARG A 160 -27.51 -5.79 1.68
C ARG A 160 -27.32 -6.85 0.60
N SER A 161 -26.53 -7.89 0.87
CA SER A 161 -26.35 -9.02 -0.06
C SER A 161 -27.62 -9.85 -0.21
N SER A 162 -28.37 -10.02 0.87
CA SER A 162 -29.68 -10.68 0.85
C SER A 162 -30.74 -9.89 0.08
N GLN A 163 -30.71 -8.57 0.14
CA GLN A 163 -31.65 -7.72 -0.62
C GLN A 163 -31.36 -7.68 -2.14
N MET A 164 -30.09 -7.83 -2.55
CA MET A 164 -29.74 -7.86 -3.97
C MET A 164 -30.12 -9.18 -4.65
N ASN A 165 -30.24 -10.30 -3.90
CA ASN A 165 -30.69 -11.58 -4.44
C ASN A 165 -32.23 -11.69 -4.61
N ILE A 166 -33.00 -10.75 -4.07
CA ILE A 166 -34.48 -10.74 -4.17
C ILE A 166 -34.95 -9.99 -5.44
N ILE A 167 -34.07 -9.23 -6.12
CA ILE A 167 -34.43 -8.43 -7.31
C ILE A 167 -34.07 -9.18 -8.62
N SER A 168 -33.54 -10.40 -8.54
CA SER A 168 -33.11 -11.21 -9.70
C SER A 168 -34.01 -12.45 -9.96
N THR A 169 -35.28 -12.40 -9.54
CA THR A 169 -36.28 -13.42 -9.87
C THR A 169 -37.50 -12.79 -10.53
#